data_eeb319c3d82061f7dace911b7c969eee
#
_entry.id   eeb319c3d82061f7dace911b7c969eee
#
_cell.length_a   1.000
_cell.length_b   1.000
_cell.length_c   1.000
_cell.angle_alpha   90.00
_cell.angle_beta   90.00
_cell.angle_gamma   90.00
#
_symmetry.space_group_name_H-M   'P 1'
#
loop_
_entity.id
_entity.type
_entity.pdbx_description
1 polymer ?
#
loop_
_entity_poly.entity_id
_entity_poly.type
_entity_poly.pdbx_seq_one_letter_code
_entity_poly.pdbx_strand_id
1 'polypeptide(L)'
;MGFTVPEIDSILAPYARKTFQHYLEEYYSIAESELAPGAFVNEKAARKWALEKTQRDIAQGFQGFEHTFNTVASSRGDYPFVTMTGGCEEDEFGQLVWETALKVRMEGQGHPNKKRPAIFPKLVFLYTSKLHAQGKPLYHLFKTGVECSAKAMYPDWLSLDKVSGGQSTVGKIFHKYHKFGIENSRWKIDDNGKVYENPNWVDAIISPMGKRKLQPILNFLNSAKRCGDIYRC
;
A
#
# COMPACT_ATOMS: atom_id res chain seq x y z
N MET A 1 7.11 -7.32 18.94
CA MET A 1 7.82 -7.06 17.67
C MET A 1 6.85 -6.40 16.71
N GLY A 2 7.23 -5.28 16.06
CA GLY A 2 6.33 -4.58 15.13
C GLY A 2 7.09 -4.01 13.95
N PHE A 3 6.39 -3.80 12.84
CA PHE A 3 6.93 -3.11 11.67
C PHE A 3 5.84 -2.31 10.97
N THR A 4 6.27 -1.34 10.18
CA THR A 4 5.38 -0.51 9.36
C THR A 4 5.71 -0.71 7.90
N VAL A 5 4.68 -0.95 7.09
CA VAL A 5 4.77 -0.94 5.63
C VAL A 5 4.20 0.40 5.17
N PRO A 6 5.07 1.34 4.77
CA PRO A 6 4.61 2.63 4.27
C PRO A 6 4.03 2.48 2.86
N GLU A 7 2.97 3.23 2.56
CA GLU A 7 2.39 3.35 1.21
C GLU A 7 2.24 2.00 0.48
N ILE A 8 1.52 1.08 1.11
CA ILE A 8 1.31 -0.26 0.58
C ILE A 8 0.64 -0.24 -0.81
N ASP A 9 -0.17 0.76 -1.07
CA ASP A 9 -0.80 1.05 -2.35
C ASP A 9 0.24 1.32 -3.45
N SER A 10 1.20 2.19 -3.20
CA SER A 10 2.29 2.47 -4.15
C SER A 10 3.20 1.24 -4.36
N ILE A 11 3.49 0.51 -3.27
CA ILE A 11 4.34 -0.69 -3.34
C ILE A 11 3.67 -1.79 -4.17
N LEU A 12 2.37 -1.98 -4.03
CA LEU A 12 1.64 -3.05 -4.72
C LEU A 12 1.09 -2.66 -6.09
N ALA A 13 1.02 -1.38 -6.44
CA ALA A 13 0.51 -0.92 -7.74
C ALA A 13 1.16 -1.61 -8.95
N PRO A 14 2.50 -1.76 -9.04
CA PRO A 14 3.14 -2.46 -10.15
C PRO A 14 2.74 -3.93 -10.25
N TYR A 15 2.56 -4.60 -9.11
CA TYR A 15 2.13 -6.00 -9.08
C TYR A 15 0.67 -6.15 -9.51
N ALA A 16 -0.21 -5.27 -9.04
CA ALA A 16 -1.60 -5.23 -9.45
C ALA A 16 -1.73 -4.99 -10.97
N ARG A 17 -0.93 -4.08 -11.53
CA ARG A 17 -0.86 -3.83 -12.98
C ARG A 17 -0.41 -5.06 -13.74
N LYS A 18 0.60 -5.77 -13.27
CA LYS A 18 1.07 -7.01 -13.89
C LYS A 18 0.00 -8.11 -13.86
N THR A 19 -0.70 -8.26 -12.74
CA THR A 19 -1.82 -9.20 -12.62
C THR A 19 -2.95 -8.83 -13.58
N PHE A 20 -3.26 -7.55 -13.71
CA PHE A 20 -4.25 -7.05 -14.67
C PHE A 20 -3.86 -7.38 -16.13
N GLN A 21 -2.61 -7.15 -16.49
CA GLN A 21 -2.11 -7.48 -17.83
C GLN A 21 -2.22 -8.97 -18.11
N HIS A 22 -1.84 -9.81 -17.15
CA HIS A 22 -1.98 -11.27 -17.27
C HIS A 22 -3.43 -11.69 -17.52
N TYR A 23 -4.40 -11.17 -16.77
CA TYR A 23 -5.81 -11.46 -16.99
C TYR A 23 -6.34 -10.90 -18.31
N LEU A 24 -5.82 -9.76 -18.75
CA LEU A 24 -6.19 -9.20 -20.04
C LEU A 24 -5.71 -10.10 -21.19
N GLU A 25 -4.48 -10.61 -21.13
CA GLU A 25 -3.92 -11.57 -22.07
C GLU A 25 -4.69 -12.89 -22.05
N GLU A 26 -5.04 -13.39 -20.86
CA GLU A 26 -5.87 -14.59 -20.70
C GLU A 26 -7.24 -14.42 -21.38
N TYR A 27 -7.89 -13.27 -21.17
CA TYR A 27 -9.18 -12.97 -21.81
C TYR A 27 -9.09 -13.01 -23.33
N TYR A 28 -8.05 -12.38 -23.89
CA TYR A 28 -7.86 -12.40 -25.35
C TYR A 28 -7.55 -13.80 -25.89
N SER A 29 -6.74 -14.56 -25.19
CA SER A 29 -6.44 -15.95 -25.57
C SER A 29 -7.68 -16.85 -25.59
N ILE A 30 -8.55 -16.71 -24.57
CA ILE A 30 -9.83 -17.42 -24.52
C ILE A 30 -10.74 -16.97 -25.67
N ALA A 31 -10.84 -15.66 -25.87
CA ALA A 31 -11.68 -15.10 -26.93
C ALA A 31 -11.22 -15.56 -28.34
N GLU A 32 -9.92 -15.62 -28.59
CA GLU A 32 -9.35 -16.13 -29.84
C GLU A 32 -9.64 -17.63 -30.07
N SER A 33 -9.68 -18.42 -29.00
CA SER A 33 -9.95 -19.86 -29.10
C SER A 33 -11.43 -20.18 -29.29
N GLU A 34 -12.34 -19.34 -28.80
CA GLU A 34 -13.78 -19.63 -28.81
C GLU A 34 -14.58 -18.84 -29.84
N LEU A 35 -14.05 -17.73 -30.34
CA LEU A 35 -14.70 -16.89 -31.33
C LEU A 35 -14.40 -17.34 -32.76
N ALA A 36 -15.36 -17.15 -33.65
CA ALA A 36 -15.13 -17.39 -35.08
C ALA A 36 -14.03 -16.42 -35.62
N PRO A 37 -13.22 -16.84 -36.60
CA PRO A 37 -12.20 -16.01 -37.20
C PRO A 37 -12.77 -14.66 -37.66
N GLY A 38 -12.24 -13.56 -37.16
CA GLY A 38 -12.68 -12.21 -37.46
C GLY A 38 -13.77 -11.62 -36.54
N ALA A 39 -14.17 -12.33 -35.49
CA ALA A 39 -15.09 -11.81 -34.50
C ALA A 39 -14.43 -10.69 -33.66
N PHE A 40 -15.20 -9.66 -33.36
CA PHE A 40 -14.70 -8.47 -32.65
C PHE A 40 -14.68 -8.74 -31.14
N VAL A 41 -13.51 -8.61 -30.52
CA VAL A 41 -13.38 -8.67 -29.06
C VAL A 41 -13.78 -7.34 -28.45
N ASN A 42 -14.68 -7.36 -27.47
CA ASN A 42 -15.09 -6.15 -26.79
C ASN A 42 -14.04 -5.75 -25.73
N GLU A 43 -13.21 -4.77 -26.07
CA GLU A 43 -12.12 -4.27 -25.20
C GLU A 43 -12.63 -3.78 -23.82
N LYS A 44 -13.82 -3.15 -23.76
CA LYS A 44 -14.40 -2.69 -22.50
C LYS A 44 -14.78 -3.88 -21.61
N ALA A 45 -15.29 -4.96 -22.20
CA ALA A 45 -15.61 -6.17 -21.46
C ALA A 45 -14.34 -6.86 -20.96
N ALA A 46 -13.31 -6.97 -21.82
CA ALA A 46 -12.01 -7.50 -21.46
C ALA A 46 -11.38 -6.74 -20.30
N ARG A 47 -11.33 -5.41 -20.39
CA ARG A 47 -10.80 -4.56 -19.32
C ARG A 47 -11.57 -4.73 -18.01
N LYS A 48 -12.89 -4.72 -18.06
CA LYS A 48 -13.76 -4.90 -16.89
C LYS A 48 -13.51 -6.25 -16.24
N TRP A 49 -13.48 -7.31 -17.01
CA TRP A 49 -13.23 -8.68 -16.52
C TRP A 49 -11.84 -8.78 -15.86
N ALA A 50 -10.81 -8.27 -16.51
CA ALA A 50 -9.45 -8.27 -15.97
C ALA A 50 -9.33 -7.49 -14.66
N LEU A 51 -10.00 -6.33 -14.56
CA LEU A 51 -10.04 -5.54 -13.32
C LEU A 51 -10.75 -6.28 -12.19
N GLU A 52 -11.89 -6.91 -12.46
CA GLU A 52 -12.64 -7.70 -11.46
C GLU A 52 -11.81 -8.89 -10.94
N LYS A 53 -11.09 -9.57 -11.83
CA LYS A 53 -10.17 -10.67 -11.46
C LYS A 53 -9.01 -10.15 -10.62
N THR A 54 -8.37 -9.06 -11.04
CA THR A 54 -7.28 -8.41 -10.31
C THR A 54 -7.74 -7.97 -8.91
N GLN A 55 -8.88 -7.34 -8.81
CA GLN A 55 -9.45 -6.93 -7.53
C GLN A 55 -9.71 -8.13 -6.61
N ARG A 56 -10.18 -9.23 -7.16
CA ARG A 56 -10.39 -10.47 -6.42
C ARG A 56 -9.08 -11.03 -5.85
N ASP A 57 -8.01 -11.04 -6.65
CA ASP A 57 -6.70 -11.52 -6.20
C ASP A 57 -6.12 -10.63 -5.11
N ILE A 58 -6.23 -9.32 -5.27
CA ILE A 58 -5.85 -8.35 -4.24
C ILE A 58 -6.65 -8.60 -2.95
N ALA A 59 -7.96 -8.82 -3.06
CA ALA A 59 -8.81 -9.10 -1.91
C ALA A 59 -8.41 -10.39 -1.19
N GLN A 60 -8.14 -11.47 -1.94
CA GLN A 60 -7.66 -12.73 -1.37
C GLN A 60 -6.30 -12.57 -0.68
N GLY A 61 -5.38 -11.79 -1.29
CA GLY A 61 -4.10 -11.45 -0.69
C GLY A 61 -4.25 -10.75 0.65
N PHE A 62 -5.09 -9.71 0.74
CA PHE A 62 -5.36 -9.01 1.99
C PHE A 62 -6.09 -9.87 3.02
N GLN A 63 -7.05 -10.70 2.61
CA GLN A 63 -7.70 -11.65 3.51
C GLN A 63 -6.70 -12.63 4.12
N GLY A 64 -5.81 -13.20 3.32
CA GLY A 64 -4.75 -14.09 3.80
C GLY A 64 -3.76 -13.36 4.72
N PHE A 65 -3.40 -12.15 4.38
CA PHE A 65 -2.52 -11.30 5.18
C PHE A 65 -3.14 -10.98 6.54
N GLU A 66 -4.37 -10.48 6.58
CA GLU A 66 -5.10 -10.23 7.82
C GLU A 66 -5.28 -11.50 8.65
N HIS A 67 -5.61 -12.62 8.01
CA HIS A 67 -5.75 -13.91 8.70
C HIS A 67 -4.44 -14.29 9.41
N THR A 68 -3.33 -14.22 8.70
CA THR A 68 -2.01 -14.57 9.25
C THR A 68 -1.67 -13.71 10.48
N PHE A 69 -1.85 -12.39 10.40
CA PHE A 69 -1.51 -11.50 11.52
C PHE A 69 -2.47 -11.56 12.70
N ASN A 70 -3.66 -12.13 12.54
CA ASN A 70 -4.63 -12.29 13.63
C ASN A 70 -4.67 -13.71 14.20
N THR A 71 -3.97 -14.67 13.60
CA THR A 71 -4.00 -16.09 14.03
C THR A 71 -2.63 -16.65 14.39
N VAL A 72 -1.55 -16.14 13.79
CA VAL A 72 -0.20 -16.66 14.01
C VAL A 72 0.51 -15.81 15.08
N ALA A 73 0.60 -16.36 16.27
CA ALA A 73 1.42 -15.78 17.33
C ALA A 73 2.90 -16.15 17.13
N SER A 74 3.81 -15.30 17.63
CA SER A 74 5.23 -15.64 17.75
C SER A 74 5.43 -16.81 18.70
N SER A 75 6.64 -17.40 18.70
CA SER A 75 7.02 -18.45 19.68
C SER A 75 6.89 -18.03 21.16
N ARG A 76 6.79 -16.72 21.41
CA ARG A 76 6.57 -16.13 22.75
C ARG A 76 5.10 -15.82 23.05
N GLY A 77 4.17 -16.15 22.15
CA GLY A 77 2.74 -15.85 22.31
C GLY A 77 2.34 -14.42 21.93
N ASP A 78 3.27 -13.58 21.49
CA ASP A 78 2.99 -12.20 21.09
C ASP A 78 2.54 -12.14 19.63
N TYR A 79 1.52 -11.34 19.35
CA TYR A 79 1.13 -11.01 17.98
C TYR A 79 2.03 -9.88 17.45
N PRO A 80 2.47 -9.94 16.17
CA PRO A 80 3.26 -8.88 15.60
C PRO A 80 2.40 -7.62 15.39
N PHE A 81 2.89 -6.48 15.88
CA PHE A 81 2.29 -5.19 15.58
C PHE A 81 2.68 -4.76 14.17
N VAL A 82 1.75 -4.87 13.26
CA VAL A 82 1.94 -4.46 11.86
C VAL A 82 1.06 -3.26 11.57
N THR A 83 1.66 -2.24 10.98
CA THR A 83 0.96 -1.05 10.49
C THR A 83 1.15 -0.93 8.98
N MET A 84 0.10 -0.66 8.25
CA MET A 84 0.13 -0.33 6.83
C MET A 84 -0.41 1.08 6.62
N THR A 85 0.26 1.87 5.81
CA THR A 85 -0.23 3.20 5.42
C THR A 85 -0.56 3.21 3.94
N GLY A 86 -1.48 4.06 3.52
CA GLY A 86 -1.86 4.24 2.13
C GLY A 86 -2.91 5.33 1.96
N GLY A 87 -3.36 5.54 0.74
CA GLY A 87 -4.43 6.46 0.40
C GLY A 87 -4.02 7.66 -0.45
N CYS A 88 -2.74 7.88 -0.71
CA CYS A 88 -2.25 9.02 -1.49
C CYS A 88 -1.80 8.65 -2.91
N GLU A 89 -1.86 7.39 -3.29
CA GLU A 89 -1.42 6.96 -4.62
C GLU A 89 -2.43 7.37 -5.69
N GLU A 90 -1.95 8.09 -6.71
CA GLU A 90 -2.78 8.59 -7.82
C GLU A 90 -2.89 7.57 -8.97
N ASP A 91 -2.04 6.56 -9.01
CA ASP A 91 -2.14 5.46 -9.98
C ASP A 91 -3.42 4.63 -9.77
N GLU A 92 -4.10 4.26 -10.86
CA GLU A 92 -5.34 3.48 -10.85
C GLU A 92 -5.21 2.18 -10.06
N PHE A 93 -4.08 1.48 -10.21
CA PHE A 93 -3.86 0.20 -9.54
C PHE A 93 -3.52 0.38 -8.05
N GLY A 94 -2.83 1.45 -7.68
CA GLY A 94 -2.63 1.81 -6.29
C GLY A 94 -3.94 2.16 -5.59
N GLN A 95 -4.80 2.93 -6.26
CA GLN A 95 -6.15 3.22 -5.77
C GLN A 95 -6.96 1.92 -5.59
N LEU A 96 -6.90 1.01 -6.57
CA LEU A 96 -7.58 -0.30 -6.50
C LEU A 96 -7.08 -1.13 -5.31
N VAL A 97 -5.77 -1.14 -5.07
CA VAL A 97 -5.15 -1.84 -3.93
C VAL A 97 -5.70 -1.31 -2.61
N TRP A 98 -5.64 0.02 -2.40
CA TRP A 98 -6.07 0.61 -1.14
C TRP A 98 -7.58 0.49 -0.91
N GLU A 99 -8.37 0.76 -1.94
CA GLU A 99 -9.81 0.59 -1.86
C GLU A 99 -10.20 -0.86 -1.50
N THR A 100 -9.51 -1.83 -2.11
CA THR A 100 -9.75 -3.24 -1.84
C THR A 100 -9.34 -3.63 -0.41
N ALA A 101 -8.21 -3.12 0.09
CA ALA A 101 -7.80 -3.32 1.48
C ALA A 101 -8.86 -2.81 2.48
N LEU A 102 -9.41 -1.62 2.23
CA LEU A 102 -10.49 -1.06 3.05
C LEU A 102 -11.77 -1.91 2.98
N LYS A 103 -12.14 -2.40 1.80
CA LYS A 103 -13.31 -3.27 1.61
C LYS A 103 -13.13 -4.61 2.35
N VAL A 104 -11.96 -5.24 2.24
CA VAL A 104 -11.65 -6.48 2.97
C VAL A 104 -11.75 -6.26 4.47
N ARG A 105 -11.23 -5.14 4.99
CA ARG A 105 -11.34 -4.78 6.40
C ARG A 105 -12.80 -4.66 6.84
N MET A 106 -13.65 -4.04 6.02
CA MET A 106 -15.09 -3.92 6.32
C MET A 106 -15.81 -5.26 6.33
N GLU A 107 -15.37 -6.22 5.53
CA GLU A 107 -15.95 -7.55 5.47
C GLU A 107 -15.62 -8.39 6.72
N GLY A 108 -14.45 -8.19 7.30
CA GLY A 108 -13.97 -8.95 8.45
C GLY A 108 -13.54 -10.38 8.08
N GLN A 109 -13.06 -11.11 9.10
CA GLN A 109 -12.48 -12.44 8.98
C GLN A 109 -13.41 -13.54 9.54
N GLY A 110 -13.34 -14.73 8.98
CA GLY A 110 -14.03 -15.93 9.45
C GLY A 110 -15.17 -16.42 8.58
N HIS A 111 -15.97 -17.30 9.12
CA HIS A 111 -17.09 -17.91 8.39
C HIS A 111 -18.13 -16.85 7.98
N PRO A 112 -18.75 -16.94 6.79
CA PRO A 112 -19.71 -15.95 6.29
C PRO A 112 -20.78 -15.49 7.29
N ASN A 113 -21.25 -16.41 8.13
CA ASN A 113 -22.30 -16.14 9.14
C ASN A 113 -21.75 -15.70 10.51
N LYS A 114 -20.42 -15.65 10.70
CA LYS A 114 -19.77 -15.30 11.96
C LYS A 114 -18.46 -14.55 11.72
N LYS A 115 -18.52 -13.53 10.89
CA LYS A 115 -17.37 -12.68 10.63
C LYS A 115 -16.98 -11.86 11.86
N ARG A 116 -15.67 -11.73 12.10
CA ARG A 116 -15.08 -10.94 13.18
C ARG A 116 -14.22 -9.83 12.57
N PRO A 117 -14.18 -8.64 13.18
CA PRO A 117 -13.30 -7.60 12.73
C PRO A 117 -11.83 -8.04 12.90
N ALA A 118 -11.01 -7.78 11.90
CA ALA A 118 -9.57 -7.96 11.99
C ALA A 118 -8.96 -6.80 12.80
N ILE A 119 -8.03 -7.11 13.71
CA ILE A 119 -7.33 -6.11 14.51
C ILE A 119 -6.04 -5.67 13.80
N PHE A 120 -5.31 -6.63 13.27
CA PHE A 120 -4.05 -6.42 12.55
C PHE A 120 -4.17 -6.78 11.07
N PRO A 121 -3.37 -6.13 10.23
CA PRO A 121 -2.52 -4.96 10.49
C PRO A 121 -3.34 -3.72 10.84
N LYS A 122 -2.76 -2.77 11.57
CA LYS A 122 -3.33 -1.43 11.68
C LYS A 122 -3.29 -0.74 10.33
N LEU A 123 -4.43 -0.18 9.90
CA LEU A 123 -4.51 0.61 8.70
C LEU A 123 -4.44 2.09 9.07
N VAL A 124 -3.61 2.85 8.38
CA VAL A 124 -3.50 4.31 8.54
C VAL A 124 -3.76 4.97 7.20
N PHE A 125 -4.81 5.75 7.12
CA PHE A 125 -5.15 6.52 5.93
C PHE A 125 -4.38 7.83 5.92
N LEU A 126 -3.56 8.02 4.90
CA LEU A 126 -2.84 9.25 4.65
C LEU A 126 -3.77 10.25 3.97
N TYR A 127 -4.18 11.28 4.68
CA TYR A 127 -5.11 12.29 4.17
C TYR A 127 -4.39 13.58 3.80
N THR A 128 -4.72 14.12 2.64
CA THR A 128 -4.39 15.50 2.26
C THR A 128 -5.57 16.14 1.55
N SER A 129 -5.87 17.39 1.87
CA SER A 129 -6.98 18.14 1.24
C SER A 129 -6.78 18.30 -0.26
N LYS A 130 -5.54 18.28 -0.75
CA LYS A 130 -5.21 18.39 -2.17
C LYS A 130 -5.77 17.23 -2.99
N LEU A 131 -5.82 16.03 -2.43
CA LEU A 131 -6.24 14.80 -3.12
C LEU A 131 -7.63 14.33 -2.68
N HIS A 132 -8.02 14.56 -1.43
CA HIS A 132 -9.17 13.92 -0.81
C HIS A 132 -10.36 14.85 -0.50
N ALA A 133 -10.21 16.18 -0.68
CA ALA A 133 -11.34 17.10 -0.52
C ALA A 133 -12.43 16.83 -1.58
N GLN A 134 -13.63 17.30 -1.31
CA GLN A 134 -14.74 17.19 -2.26
C GLN A 134 -14.37 17.75 -3.64
N GLY A 135 -14.61 16.97 -4.69
CA GLY A 135 -14.24 17.31 -6.07
C GLY A 135 -12.76 17.04 -6.43
N LYS A 136 -11.99 16.43 -5.57
CA LYS A 136 -10.61 16.01 -5.83
C LYS A 136 -10.51 14.56 -6.30
N PRO A 137 -9.40 14.16 -6.96
CA PRO A 137 -9.27 12.86 -7.61
C PRO A 137 -9.53 11.66 -6.69
N LEU A 138 -9.04 11.70 -5.46
CA LEU A 138 -9.14 10.59 -4.50
C LEU A 138 -10.27 10.75 -3.48
N TYR A 139 -11.26 11.63 -3.76
CA TYR A 139 -12.40 11.80 -2.86
C TYR A 139 -13.20 10.52 -2.65
N HIS A 140 -13.27 9.65 -3.66
CA HIS A 140 -13.93 8.35 -3.54
C HIS A 140 -13.24 7.44 -2.51
N LEU A 141 -11.89 7.41 -2.49
CA LEU A 141 -11.12 6.66 -1.49
C LEU A 141 -11.37 7.20 -0.07
N PHE A 142 -11.43 8.53 0.07
CA PHE A 142 -11.78 9.15 1.34
C PHE A 142 -13.16 8.67 1.83
N LYS A 143 -14.18 8.64 0.97
CA LYS A 143 -15.50 8.12 1.34
C LYS A 143 -15.45 6.66 1.78
N THR A 144 -14.76 5.82 1.02
CA THR A 144 -14.56 4.40 1.38
C THR A 144 -13.83 4.25 2.72
N GLY A 145 -12.82 5.09 2.96
CA GLY A 145 -12.11 5.13 4.25
C GLY A 145 -13.00 5.51 5.43
N VAL A 146 -13.85 6.52 5.26
CA VAL A 146 -14.84 6.94 6.28
C VAL A 146 -15.85 5.82 6.55
N GLU A 147 -16.36 5.18 5.51
CA GLU A 147 -17.26 4.03 5.65
C GLU A 147 -16.57 2.87 6.39
N CYS A 148 -15.32 2.60 6.08
CA CYS A 148 -14.52 1.59 6.76
C CYS A 148 -14.35 1.94 8.24
N SER A 149 -14.02 3.19 8.57
CA SER A 149 -13.91 3.64 9.96
C SER A 149 -15.20 3.45 10.74
N ALA A 150 -16.34 3.73 10.11
CA ALA A 150 -17.64 3.55 10.73
C ALA A 150 -18.00 2.08 11.01
N LYS A 151 -17.57 1.16 10.14
CA LYS A 151 -17.87 -0.28 10.26
C LYS A 151 -16.86 -1.08 11.06
N ALA A 152 -15.58 -0.78 10.89
CA ALA A 152 -14.47 -1.59 11.38
C ALA A 152 -13.55 -0.85 12.37
N MET A 153 -13.85 0.39 12.73
CA MET A 153 -13.03 1.27 13.57
C MET A 153 -11.63 1.56 13.00
N TYR A 154 -11.37 1.21 11.76
CA TYR A 154 -10.16 1.47 10.97
C TYR A 154 -10.58 2.09 9.63
N PRO A 155 -9.68 2.81 8.95
CA PRO A 155 -8.30 3.15 9.30
C PRO A 155 -8.19 4.25 10.35
N ASP A 156 -7.02 4.33 11.02
CA ASP A 156 -6.59 5.54 11.72
C ASP A 156 -6.28 6.64 10.69
N TRP A 157 -6.44 7.90 11.05
CA TRP A 157 -6.30 9.02 10.12
C TRP A 157 -5.06 9.85 10.41
N LEU A 158 -4.19 10.00 9.40
CA LEU A 158 -3.04 10.89 9.45
C LEU A 158 -3.20 12.03 8.44
N SER A 159 -3.47 13.24 8.94
CA SER A 159 -3.56 14.44 8.10
C SER A 159 -2.17 14.95 7.74
N LEU A 160 -1.76 14.75 6.50
CA LEU A 160 -0.49 15.24 5.97
C LEU A 160 -0.46 16.77 5.87
N ASP A 161 -1.61 17.41 5.71
CA ASP A 161 -1.71 18.88 5.68
C ASP A 161 -1.27 19.49 7.03
N LYS A 162 -1.64 18.84 8.14
CA LYS A 162 -1.23 19.28 9.47
C LYS A 162 0.22 18.88 9.79
N VAL A 163 0.64 17.73 9.30
CA VAL A 163 2.00 17.21 9.52
C VAL A 163 3.01 17.96 8.65
N SER A 164 2.69 18.23 7.38
CA SER A 164 3.57 18.92 6.43
C SER A 164 3.49 20.43 6.54
N GLY A 165 2.32 20.99 6.83
CA GLY A 165 2.11 22.40 7.10
C GLY A 165 2.36 22.77 8.56
N GLY A 166 2.54 21.75 9.40
CA GLY A 166 2.74 21.90 10.83
C GLY A 166 4.09 22.53 11.14
N GLN A 167 4.05 23.45 12.03
CA GLN A 167 5.22 24.05 12.66
C GLN A 167 6.00 23.02 13.49
N SER A 168 5.54 21.77 13.54
CA SER A 168 6.17 20.70 14.29
C SER A 168 7.39 20.14 13.52
N THR A 169 8.52 20.12 14.18
CA THR A 169 9.77 19.54 13.68
C THR A 169 9.59 18.05 13.31
N VAL A 170 8.75 17.32 14.05
CA VAL A 170 8.45 15.90 13.83
C VAL A 170 7.72 15.70 12.50
N GLY A 171 6.73 16.53 12.18
CA GLY A 171 6.01 16.45 10.91
C GLY A 171 6.89 16.70 9.69
N LYS A 172 7.79 17.69 9.80
CA LYS A 172 8.77 17.98 8.74
C LYS A 172 9.77 16.84 8.55
N ILE A 173 10.20 16.23 9.65
CA ILE A 173 11.11 15.07 9.61
C ILE A 173 10.38 13.88 9.00
N PHE A 174 9.14 13.58 9.41
CA PHE A 174 8.36 12.46 8.90
C PHE A 174 8.11 12.57 7.38
N HIS A 175 7.68 13.74 6.91
CA HIS A 175 7.44 13.97 5.48
C HIS A 175 8.73 13.83 4.64
N LYS A 176 9.84 14.38 5.12
CA LYS A 176 11.15 14.21 4.47
C LYS A 176 11.60 12.75 4.47
N TYR A 177 11.33 12.03 5.54
CA TYR A 177 11.71 10.65 5.71
C TYR A 177 10.96 9.74 4.76
N HIS A 178 9.66 9.96 4.65
CA HIS A 178 8.76 9.22 3.80
C HIS A 178 9.15 9.38 2.32
N LYS A 179 9.23 10.62 1.86
CA LYS A 179 9.68 10.92 0.49
C LYS A 179 11.08 10.36 0.21
N PHE A 180 12.00 10.51 1.16
CA PHE A 180 13.35 9.99 1.03
C PHE A 180 13.38 8.46 0.99
N GLY A 181 12.59 7.77 1.80
CA GLY A 181 12.52 6.31 1.84
C GLY A 181 12.08 5.71 0.50
N ILE A 182 11.11 6.35 -0.17
CA ILE A 182 10.60 5.89 -1.47
C ILE A 182 11.57 6.22 -2.60
N GLU A 183 12.03 7.46 -2.67
CA GLU A 183 12.93 7.92 -3.75
C GLU A 183 14.32 7.28 -3.70
N ASN A 184 14.78 6.92 -2.50
CA ASN A 184 16.14 6.45 -2.26
C ASN A 184 16.20 5.05 -1.66
N SER A 185 15.14 4.27 -1.76
CA SER A 185 15.22 2.87 -1.37
C SER A 185 16.25 2.13 -2.23
N ARG A 186 16.96 1.19 -1.62
CA ARG A 186 17.93 0.35 -2.34
C ARG A 186 17.25 -0.46 -3.45
N TRP A 187 16.02 -0.88 -3.18
CA TRP A 187 15.25 -1.69 -4.11
C TRP A 187 14.06 -0.88 -4.62
N LYS A 188 13.90 -0.85 -5.91
CA LYS A 188 12.76 -0.27 -6.61
C LYS A 188 12.03 -1.34 -7.41
N ILE A 189 10.79 -1.04 -7.73
CA ILE A 189 9.93 -1.90 -8.54
C ILE A 189 9.57 -1.11 -9.79
N ASP A 190 9.76 -1.71 -10.97
CA ASP A 190 9.37 -1.12 -12.23
C ASP A 190 7.86 -1.32 -12.50
N ASP A 191 7.36 -0.69 -13.56
CA ASP A 191 5.95 -0.78 -13.96
C ASP A 191 5.49 -2.21 -14.29
N ASN A 192 6.43 -3.12 -14.53
CA ASN A 192 6.17 -4.53 -14.79
C ASN A 192 6.24 -5.40 -13.52
N GLY A 193 6.43 -4.80 -12.36
CA GLY A 193 6.57 -5.51 -11.09
C GLY A 193 7.94 -6.17 -10.88
N LYS A 194 8.95 -5.85 -11.71
CA LYS A 194 10.31 -6.38 -11.54
C LYS A 194 11.06 -5.56 -10.52
N VAL A 195 11.61 -6.25 -9.52
CA VAL A 195 12.46 -5.64 -8.50
C VAL A 195 13.85 -5.40 -9.08
N TYR A 196 14.38 -4.20 -8.93
CA TYR A 196 15.73 -3.84 -9.34
C TYR A 196 16.43 -2.97 -8.29
N GLU A 197 17.76 -3.01 -8.30
CA GLU A 197 18.54 -2.14 -7.42
C GLU A 197 18.54 -0.72 -7.96
N ASN A 198 18.22 0.24 -7.11
CA ASN A 198 18.22 1.66 -7.47
C ASN A 198 19.68 2.11 -7.73
N PRO A 199 20.07 2.44 -8.96
CA PRO A 199 21.44 2.82 -9.28
C PRO A 199 21.90 4.09 -8.55
N ASN A 200 20.95 4.93 -8.14
CA ASN A 200 21.22 6.20 -7.48
C ASN A 200 21.22 6.12 -5.94
N TRP A 201 20.97 4.95 -5.36
CA TRP A 201 20.87 4.85 -3.91
C TRP A 201 22.19 5.13 -3.20
N VAL A 202 23.30 4.71 -3.80
CA VAL A 202 24.67 4.91 -3.28
C VAL A 202 25.04 6.40 -3.34
N ASP A 203 24.71 7.07 -4.45
CA ASP A 203 25.00 8.49 -4.64
C ASP A 203 24.16 9.37 -3.69
N ALA A 204 22.92 8.99 -3.40
CA ALA A 204 22.09 9.67 -2.42
C ALA A 204 22.68 9.61 -1.00
N ILE A 205 23.39 8.53 -0.66
CA ILE A 205 24.04 8.34 0.63
C ILE A 205 25.42 9.00 0.69
N ILE A 206 26.17 9.00 -0.41
CA ILE A 206 27.56 9.40 -0.45
C ILE A 206 27.74 10.87 -0.84
N SER A 207 26.77 11.47 -1.54
CA SER A 207 26.90 12.87 -1.94
C SER A 207 27.02 13.81 -0.73
N PRO A 208 27.90 14.84 -0.76
CA PRO A 208 28.06 15.78 0.35
C PRO A 208 26.79 16.52 0.72
N MET A 209 25.89 16.77 -0.26
CA MET A 209 24.57 17.34 -0.04
C MET A 209 23.58 16.32 0.53
N GLY A 210 23.68 15.06 0.11
CA GLY A 210 22.95 13.95 0.68
C GLY A 210 23.32 13.70 2.14
N LYS A 211 24.61 13.74 2.47
CA LYS A 211 25.10 13.60 3.86
C LYS A 211 24.52 14.66 4.79
N ARG A 212 24.46 15.93 4.38
CA ARG A 212 23.88 17.00 5.20
C ARG A 212 22.38 16.85 5.39
N LYS A 213 21.65 16.43 4.37
CA LYS A 213 20.19 16.19 4.45
C LYS A 213 19.88 14.91 5.22
N LEU A 214 20.79 13.93 5.17
CA LEU A 214 20.65 12.64 5.83
C LEU A 214 21.17 12.61 7.24
N GLN A 215 21.98 13.58 7.67
CA GLN A 215 22.63 13.54 8.97
C GLN A 215 21.66 13.36 10.14
N PRO A 216 20.50 14.02 10.19
CA PRO A 216 19.50 13.76 11.23
C PRO A 216 18.95 12.32 11.17
N ILE A 217 18.82 11.77 9.95
CA ILE A 217 18.32 10.41 9.71
C ILE A 217 19.38 9.38 10.10
N LEU A 218 20.61 9.60 9.70
CA LEU A 218 21.76 8.76 10.08
C LEU A 218 21.99 8.79 11.59
N ASN A 219 21.82 9.93 12.23
CA ASN A 219 21.92 10.06 13.68
C ASN A 219 20.79 9.29 14.38
N PHE A 220 19.58 9.35 13.85
CA PHE A 220 18.44 8.55 14.34
C PHE A 220 18.69 7.06 14.13
N LEU A 221 19.09 6.63 12.93
CA LEU A 221 19.40 5.24 12.62
C LEU A 221 20.56 4.71 13.46
N ASN A 222 21.57 5.52 13.71
CA ASN A 222 22.71 5.17 14.57
C ASN A 222 22.35 5.14 16.05
N SER A 223 21.42 5.97 16.51
CA SER A 223 20.89 5.91 17.87
C SER A 223 20.03 4.67 18.08
N ALA A 224 19.23 4.33 17.08
CA ALA A 224 18.40 3.14 17.08
C ALA A 224 19.20 1.85 16.91
N LYS A 225 20.31 1.86 16.14
CA LYS A 225 21.28 0.74 16.11
C LYS A 225 21.91 0.48 17.49
N ARG A 226 22.15 1.53 18.27
CA ARG A 226 22.64 1.39 19.65
C ARG A 226 21.58 0.80 20.60
N CYS A 227 20.32 0.97 20.29
CA CYS A 227 19.19 0.34 21.01
C CYS A 227 18.89 -1.07 20.52
N GLY A 228 19.55 -1.58 19.49
CA GLY A 228 19.39 -2.96 19.01
C GLY A 228 18.11 -3.23 18.21
N ASP A 229 17.31 -2.21 17.87
CA ASP A 229 15.90 -2.41 17.58
C ASP A 229 15.39 -2.07 16.19
N ILE A 230 16.21 -1.51 15.29
CA ILE A 230 15.67 -1.08 13.99
C ILE A 230 15.57 -2.21 12.97
N TYR A 231 16.28 -3.31 13.15
CA TYR A 231 16.20 -4.47 12.24
C TYR A 231 15.53 -5.69 12.88
N ARG A 232 14.95 -5.52 14.06
CA ARG A 232 14.19 -6.55 14.78
C ARG A 232 12.81 -6.07 15.23
N CYS A 233 12.38 -4.92 14.77
CA CYS A 233 11.02 -4.43 14.95
C CYS A 233 10.22 -4.61 13.67
#